data_20bf7e00dcb407f548f20e9ba7d96532
#
_entry.id   20bf7e00dcb407f548f20e9ba7d96532
#
_cell.length_a   1.000
_cell.length_b   1.000
_cell.length_c   1.000
_cell.angle_alpha   90.00
_cell.angle_beta   90.00
_cell.angle_gamma   90.00
#
_symmetry.space_group_name_H-M   'P 1'
#
loop_
_entity.id
_entity.type
_entity.pdbx_description
1 polymer ?
#
loop_
_entity_poly.entity_id
_entity_poly.type
_entity_poly.pdbx_seq_one_letter_code
_entity_poly.pdbx_strand_id
1 'polypeptide(L)'
;MIRTIVLTNPGGETLALDLFEPWKTGIAVKNVDGLGPGKADINTTDLALTDSALFNGSRVQKRTVSLTLVPMEIPTQDVEQSRQKIYRFCQIKQPVRITVYADHRQVYTDGYVESSEPDIWSNLESHKVSILCPYGYWYDNREDASDLINFDVEEPSFEFSWEDPLPDSPTLEFSRTLSDKTAVVNYEGDVEAGFLLRIKILKANPLPITLTETVWQQTMKLTGRWTPSATAYQPSVGDTIVVDTRIGQKGIYLEKPDGKRYKGMYFLDFNSDWLLMHPGRNEFHYSMADKTAVDIRFTTDITYQGV
;
A
#
# COMPACT_ATOMS: atom_id res chain seq x y z
N MET A 1 -14.23 7.89 16.71
CA MET A 1 -13.92 9.33 16.89
C MET A 1 -12.43 9.52 16.69
N ILE A 2 -11.99 10.65 16.10
CA ILE A 2 -10.55 10.94 15.95
C ILE A 2 -10.01 11.39 17.30
N ARG A 3 -8.90 10.80 17.73
CA ARG A 3 -8.28 11.08 19.04
C ARG A 3 -7.03 11.96 18.90
N THR A 4 -6.15 11.58 17.99
CA THR A 4 -4.84 12.21 17.86
C THR A 4 -4.45 12.33 16.40
N ILE A 5 -3.85 13.45 16.03
CA ILE A 5 -3.19 13.64 14.74
C ILE A 5 -1.70 13.80 15.02
N VAL A 6 -0.88 13.00 14.39
CA VAL A 6 0.57 13.04 14.54
C VAL A 6 1.20 13.53 13.24
N LEU A 7 1.99 14.59 13.33
CA LEU A 7 2.81 15.08 12.23
C LEU A 7 4.25 14.59 12.44
N THR A 8 4.80 13.93 11.43
CA THR A 8 6.18 13.44 11.45
C THR A 8 6.98 14.15 10.37
N ASN A 9 8.07 14.79 10.76
CA ASN A 9 8.96 15.50 9.84
C ASN A 9 9.98 14.52 9.18
N PRO A 10 10.76 14.96 8.18
CA PRO A 10 11.76 14.11 7.52
C PRO A 10 12.85 13.59 8.45
N GLY A 11 13.09 14.25 9.58
CA GLY A 11 14.05 13.83 10.60
C GLY A 11 13.52 12.73 11.52
N GLY A 12 12.26 12.30 11.36
CA GLY A 12 11.63 11.30 12.22
C GLY A 12 11.11 11.86 13.55
N GLU A 13 11.19 13.19 13.76
CA GLU A 13 10.59 13.83 14.94
C GLU A 13 9.08 13.88 14.77
N THR A 14 8.34 13.68 15.86
CA THR A 14 6.87 13.65 15.86
C THR A 14 6.27 14.77 16.70
N LEU A 15 5.18 15.35 16.21
CA LEU A 15 4.32 16.28 16.94
C LEU A 15 2.93 15.65 17.05
N ALA A 16 2.58 15.18 18.24
CA ALA A 16 1.26 14.60 18.52
C ALA A 16 0.28 15.70 18.92
N LEU A 17 -0.75 15.93 18.11
CA LEU A 17 -1.84 16.85 18.36
C LEU A 17 -3.01 16.06 18.95
N ASP A 18 -3.12 16.05 20.28
CA ASP A 18 -4.21 15.39 20.98
C ASP A 18 -5.45 16.31 20.99
N LEU A 19 -6.57 15.81 20.47
CA LEU A 19 -7.80 16.60 20.35
C LEU A 19 -8.52 16.77 21.69
N PHE A 20 -8.25 15.89 22.67
CA PHE A 20 -8.87 15.92 24.00
C PHE A 20 -7.98 16.57 25.05
N GLU A 21 -6.66 16.49 24.87
CA GLU A 21 -5.67 16.96 25.84
C GLU A 21 -4.64 17.91 25.20
N PRO A 22 -5.09 19.06 24.62
CA PRO A 22 -4.19 19.98 23.91
C PRO A 22 -3.10 20.59 24.80
N TRP A 23 -3.32 20.62 26.13
CA TRP A 23 -2.33 21.11 27.09
C TRP A 23 -1.06 20.24 27.18
N LYS A 24 -1.06 19.02 26.66
CA LYS A 24 0.15 18.19 26.60
C LYS A 24 1.21 18.77 25.66
N THR A 25 0.79 19.41 24.61
CA THR A 25 1.70 19.95 23.57
C THR A 25 1.71 21.47 23.49
N GLY A 26 0.72 22.15 24.11
CA GLY A 26 0.50 23.58 23.99
C GLY A 26 -0.09 23.98 22.63
N ILE A 27 -0.69 23.05 21.90
CA ILE A 27 -1.28 23.30 20.59
C ILE A 27 -2.65 22.63 20.54
N ALA A 28 -3.71 23.42 20.42
CA ALA A 28 -5.05 22.92 20.20
C ALA A 28 -5.38 22.85 18.71
N VAL A 29 -6.16 21.86 18.31
CA VAL A 29 -6.69 21.73 16.96
C VAL A 29 -8.09 22.32 16.93
N LYS A 30 -8.27 23.45 16.22
CA LYS A 30 -9.56 24.13 16.07
C LYS A 30 -10.40 23.51 14.97
N ASN A 31 -9.78 23.17 13.85
CA ASN A 31 -10.46 22.55 12.71
C ASN A 31 -9.49 21.67 11.91
N VAL A 32 -10.04 20.62 11.31
CA VAL A 32 -9.33 19.76 10.37
C VAL A 32 -10.22 19.49 9.16
N ASP A 33 -9.75 19.82 7.98
CA ASP A 33 -10.41 19.56 6.71
C ASP A 33 -9.60 18.57 5.88
N GLY A 34 -10.28 17.83 5.01
CA GLY A 34 -9.62 16.90 4.07
C GLY A 34 -9.41 15.48 4.61
N LEU A 35 -10.03 15.10 5.73
CA LEU A 35 -9.95 13.74 6.29
C LEU A 35 -10.94 12.77 5.63
N GLY A 36 -12.02 13.26 5.06
CA GLY A 36 -13.05 12.46 4.38
C GLY A 36 -12.60 11.97 2.99
N PRO A 37 -13.48 11.32 2.23
CA PRO A 37 -13.21 10.87 0.87
C PRO A 37 -12.70 12.01 -0.03
N GLY A 38 -11.75 11.66 -0.90
CA GLY A 38 -11.17 12.61 -1.86
C GLY A 38 -12.17 13.02 -2.95
N LYS A 39 -11.85 14.10 -3.69
CA LYS A 39 -12.61 14.49 -4.88
C LYS A 39 -12.09 13.72 -6.10
N ALA A 40 -12.98 13.48 -7.07
CA ALA A 40 -12.63 12.89 -8.35
C ALA A 40 -12.86 13.90 -9.48
N ASP A 41 -11.97 13.87 -10.47
CA ASP A 41 -12.22 14.46 -11.79
C ASP A 41 -12.99 13.44 -12.62
N ILE A 42 -14.19 13.80 -13.06
CA ILE A 42 -15.03 12.98 -13.94
C ILE A 42 -14.99 13.63 -15.33
N ASN A 43 -14.46 12.91 -16.29
CA ASN A 43 -14.33 13.39 -17.65
C ASN A 43 -15.52 12.92 -18.48
N THR A 44 -16.29 13.88 -19.02
CA THR A 44 -17.48 13.61 -19.81
C THR A 44 -17.45 14.39 -21.12
N THR A 45 -18.11 13.86 -22.16
CA THR A 45 -18.34 14.57 -23.42
C THR A 45 -19.85 14.72 -23.63
N ASP A 46 -20.32 15.94 -23.77
CA ASP A 46 -21.74 16.22 -24.04
C ASP A 46 -22.11 15.76 -25.45
N LEU A 47 -23.26 15.09 -25.57
CA LEU A 47 -23.78 14.62 -26.84
C LEU A 47 -24.70 15.69 -27.43
N ALA A 48 -24.42 16.14 -28.67
CA ALA A 48 -25.08 17.29 -29.29
C ALA A 48 -26.58 17.14 -29.56
N LEU A 49 -27.13 15.91 -29.53
CA LEU A 49 -28.53 15.61 -29.90
C LEU A 49 -29.29 14.86 -28.82
N THR A 50 -28.72 14.64 -27.63
CA THR A 50 -29.37 13.91 -26.53
C THR A 50 -29.08 14.61 -25.20
N ASP A 51 -30.00 14.54 -24.26
CA ASP A 51 -29.84 15.12 -22.91
C ASP A 51 -28.92 14.27 -22.02
N SER A 52 -27.79 13.84 -22.54
CA SER A 52 -26.85 12.98 -21.79
C SER A 52 -25.40 13.27 -22.18
N ALA A 53 -24.50 12.90 -21.30
CA ALA A 53 -23.06 12.99 -21.53
C ALA A 53 -22.45 11.57 -21.55
N LEU A 54 -21.45 11.37 -22.40
CA LEU A 54 -20.66 10.14 -22.45
C LEU A 54 -19.56 10.21 -21.38
N PHE A 55 -19.49 9.18 -20.55
CA PHE A 55 -18.41 9.04 -19.58
C PHE A 55 -17.12 8.57 -20.27
N ASN A 56 -16.04 9.35 -20.15
CA ASN A 56 -14.75 9.04 -20.76
C ASN A 56 -13.73 8.47 -19.76
N GLY A 57 -13.92 8.73 -18.47
CA GLY A 57 -13.04 8.25 -17.41
C GLY A 57 -13.10 9.12 -16.17
N SER A 58 -12.51 8.62 -15.10
CA SER A 58 -12.40 9.34 -13.83
C SER A 58 -11.04 9.09 -13.19
N ARG A 59 -10.59 10.05 -12.40
CA ARG A 59 -9.39 9.91 -11.56
C ARG A 59 -9.59 10.62 -10.23
N VAL A 60 -9.01 10.08 -9.16
CA VAL A 60 -8.98 10.75 -7.86
C VAL A 60 -7.99 11.90 -7.91
N GLN A 61 -8.40 13.06 -7.41
CA GLN A 61 -7.52 14.23 -7.30
C GLN A 61 -6.53 14.08 -6.14
N LYS A 62 -5.44 14.86 -6.19
CA LYS A 62 -4.60 15.13 -5.03
C LYS A 62 -5.44 15.62 -3.88
N ARG A 63 -5.07 15.28 -2.67
CA ARG A 63 -5.76 15.66 -1.43
C ARG A 63 -5.04 16.86 -0.80
N THR A 64 -5.78 17.79 -0.24
CA THR A 64 -5.23 18.80 0.67
C THR A 64 -5.81 18.58 2.05
N VAL A 65 -4.96 18.38 3.04
CA VAL A 65 -5.34 18.35 4.46
C VAL A 65 -5.02 19.71 5.04
N SER A 66 -6.03 20.38 5.59
CA SER A 66 -5.88 21.69 6.22
C SER A 66 -6.11 21.58 7.73
N LEU A 67 -5.13 22.02 8.49
CA LEU A 67 -5.16 22.05 9.96
C LEU A 67 -5.23 23.51 10.42
N THR A 68 -6.21 23.84 11.24
CA THR A 68 -6.25 25.13 11.96
C THR A 68 -5.84 24.88 13.40
N LEU A 69 -4.64 25.32 13.74
CA LEU A 69 -3.99 25.12 15.03
C LEU A 69 -4.06 26.39 15.86
N VAL A 70 -4.21 26.25 17.16
CA VAL A 70 -4.21 27.37 18.14
C VAL A 70 -3.09 27.13 19.12
N PRO A 71 -1.99 27.93 19.06
CA PRO A 71 -0.94 27.86 20.05
C PRO A 71 -1.49 28.34 21.41
N MET A 72 -1.14 27.65 22.48
CA MET A 72 -1.63 27.89 23.83
C MET A 72 -0.46 28.01 24.79
N GLU A 73 -0.66 28.78 25.84
CA GLU A 73 0.22 28.82 27.01
C GLU A 73 -0.01 27.58 27.87
N ILE A 74 1.08 26.93 28.26
CA ILE A 74 1.08 25.82 29.22
C ILE A 74 2.18 26.07 30.27
N PRO A 75 2.15 25.41 31.44
CA PRO A 75 3.11 25.68 32.52
C PRO A 75 4.59 25.55 32.11
N THR A 76 4.90 24.85 31.05
CA THR A 76 6.26 24.58 30.57
C THR A 76 6.67 25.40 29.35
N GLN A 77 5.74 26.10 28.69
CA GLN A 77 6.04 26.89 27.49
C GLN A 77 5.00 27.99 27.26
N ASP A 78 5.44 29.11 26.72
CA ASP A 78 4.58 30.23 26.34
C ASP A 78 3.97 30.01 24.92
N VAL A 79 3.07 30.93 24.53
CA VAL A 79 2.38 30.90 23.23
C VAL A 79 3.37 31.01 22.08
N GLU A 80 4.44 31.81 22.23
CA GLU A 80 5.45 31.97 21.19
C GLU A 80 6.23 30.67 20.96
N GLN A 81 6.61 29.99 22.03
CA GLN A 81 7.30 28.67 21.91
C GLN A 81 6.38 27.63 21.28
N SER A 82 5.09 27.63 21.60
CA SER A 82 4.10 26.76 20.96
C SER A 82 3.99 27.05 19.46
N ARG A 83 3.99 28.32 19.04
CA ARG A 83 3.99 28.75 17.64
C ARG A 83 5.27 28.34 16.92
N GLN A 84 6.44 28.50 17.55
CA GLN A 84 7.72 28.08 16.97
C GLN A 84 7.78 26.57 16.74
N LYS A 85 7.14 25.76 17.59
CA LYS A 85 6.98 24.33 17.33
C LYS A 85 6.23 24.07 16.03
N ILE A 86 5.11 24.78 15.78
CA ILE A 86 4.34 24.65 14.54
C ILE A 86 5.25 24.97 13.34
N TYR A 87 6.02 26.05 13.38
CA TYR A 87 6.95 26.41 12.30
C TYR A 87 8.01 25.34 12.05
N ARG A 88 8.52 24.72 13.10
CA ARG A 88 9.53 23.67 13.01
C ARG A 88 8.99 22.41 12.33
N PHE A 89 7.78 21.98 12.66
CA PHE A 89 7.18 20.79 12.10
C PHE A 89 6.51 21.00 10.74
N CYS A 90 6.01 22.21 10.47
CA CYS A 90 5.27 22.55 9.27
C CYS A 90 6.09 23.48 8.36
N GLN A 91 7.33 23.12 8.07
CA GLN A 91 8.19 23.89 7.16
C GLN A 91 7.69 23.78 5.71
N ILE A 92 7.55 24.93 5.04
CA ILE A 92 7.07 25.01 3.65
C ILE A 92 7.99 24.19 2.72
N LYS A 93 7.41 23.47 1.77
CA LYS A 93 8.06 22.55 0.81
C LYS A 93 8.66 21.29 1.40
N GLN A 94 8.66 21.11 2.71
CA GLN A 94 9.17 19.89 3.32
C GLN A 94 8.11 18.79 3.31
N PRO A 95 8.52 17.52 3.11
CA PRO A 95 7.62 16.40 3.27
C PRO A 95 7.21 16.25 4.74
N VAL A 96 5.97 15.87 4.96
CA VAL A 96 5.43 15.59 6.27
C VAL A 96 4.49 14.41 6.17
N ARG A 97 4.60 13.47 7.10
CA ARG A 97 3.65 12.38 7.26
C ARG A 97 2.59 12.80 8.26
N ILE A 98 1.33 12.67 7.86
CA ILE A 98 0.17 12.89 8.71
C ILE A 98 -0.36 11.53 9.10
N THR A 99 -0.33 11.19 10.39
CA THR A 99 -0.92 9.96 10.92
C THR A 99 -2.13 10.33 11.76
N VAL A 100 -3.26 9.71 11.52
CA VAL A 100 -4.51 9.96 12.25
C VAL A 100 -4.91 8.70 13.00
N TYR A 101 -5.09 8.86 14.30
CA TYR A 101 -5.55 7.81 15.20
C TYR A 101 -7.03 8.03 15.52
N ALA A 102 -7.87 7.16 15.02
CA ALA A 102 -9.29 7.07 15.32
C ALA A 102 -9.59 5.81 16.15
N ASP A 103 -10.82 5.66 16.64
CA ASP A 103 -11.20 4.52 17.50
C ASP A 103 -11.02 3.16 16.82
N HIS A 104 -11.23 3.08 15.50
CA HIS A 104 -11.21 1.81 14.75
C HIS A 104 -10.20 1.79 13.60
N ARG A 105 -9.61 2.93 13.26
CA ARG A 105 -8.65 3.06 12.17
C ARG A 105 -7.43 3.86 12.63
N GLN A 106 -6.26 3.42 12.16
CA GLN A 106 -5.02 4.16 12.27
C GLN A 106 -4.49 4.30 10.84
N VAL A 107 -4.48 5.52 10.34
CA VAL A 107 -4.14 5.76 8.94
C VAL A 107 -3.12 6.86 8.80
N TYR A 108 -2.33 6.79 7.73
CA TYR A 108 -1.38 7.85 7.40
C TYR A 108 -1.48 8.26 5.94
N THR A 109 -1.00 9.45 5.65
CA THR A 109 -0.73 9.92 4.29
C THR A 109 0.52 10.79 4.29
N ASP A 110 1.26 10.73 3.20
CA ASP A 110 2.46 11.56 3.01
C ASP A 110 2.11 12.77 2.14
N GLY A 111 2.54 13.94 2.58
CA GLY A 111 2.28 15.20 1.87
C GLY A 111 3.43 16.20 1.99
N TYR A 112 3.22 17.34 1.40
CA TYR A 112 4.16 18.47 1.42
C TYR A 112 3.44 19.69 1.96
N VAL A 113 4.07 20.43 2.85
CA VAL A 113 3.50 21.68 3.38
C VAL A 113 3.44 22.72 2.25
N GLU A 114 2.21 23.05 1.85
CA GLU A 114 1.92 24.00 0.79
C GLU A 114 1.89 25.43 1.31
N SER A 115 1.19 25.65 2.45
CA SER A 115 1.13 26.95 3.11
C SER A 115 1.13 26.79 4.63
N SER A 116 1.61 27.84 5.30
CA SER A 116 1.68 27.94 6.76
C SER A 116 1.42 29.42 7.13
N GLU A 117 0.19 29.73 7.48
CA GLU A 117 -0.35 31.09 7.60
C GLU A 117 -0.72 31.37 9.06
N PRO A 118 0.14 32.09 9.81
CA PRO A 118 -0.19 32.51 11.17
C PRO A 118 -1.08 33.75 11.15
N ASP A 119 -2.12 33.74 11.98
CA ASP A 119 -2.91 34.93 12.36
C ASP A 119 -2.54 35.32 13.78
N ILE A 120 -1.54 36.19 13.88
CA ILE A 120 -0.98 36.65 15.17
C ILE A 120 -1.59 37.99 15.64
N TRP A 121 -2.47 38.59 14.82
CA TRP A 121 -3.05 39.90 15.09
C TRP A 121 -4.45 39.84 15.72
N SER A 122 -5.04 38.64 15.75
CA SER A 122 -6.33 38.39 16.40
C SER A 122 -6.16 38.19 17.91
N ASN A 123 -7.22 38.42 18.68
CA ASN A 123 -7.22 38.19 20.14
C ASN A 123 -6.96 36.71 20.50
N LEU A 124 -7.20 35.80 19.58
CA LEU A 124 -6.88 34.40 19.70
C LEU A 124 -5.99 34.00 18.49
N GLU A 125 -4.70 33.86 18.77
CA GLU A 125 -3.76 33.42 17.70
C GLU A 125 -4.23 32.11 17.08
N SER A 126 -4.16 32.05 15.78
CA SER A 126 -4.43 30.82 15.04
C SER A 126 -3.42 30.62 13.93
N HIS A 127 -3.21 29.36 13.53
CA HIS A 127 -2.24 29.01 12.52
C HIS A 127 -2.86 28.00 11.56
N LYS A 128 -3.08 28.41 10.32
CA LYS A 128 -3.61 27.53 9.28
C LYS A 128 -2.46 26.92 8.50
N VAL A 129 -2.37 25.60 8.51
CA VAL A 129 -1.41 24.81 7.76
C VAL A 129 -2.15 24.02 6.70
N SER A 130 -1.73 24.13 5.44
CA SER A 130 -2.25 23.32 4.33
C SER A 130 -1.17 22.38 3.85
N ILE A 131 -1.50 21.09 3.80
CA ILE A 131 -0.59 20.01 3.42
C ILE A 131 -1.17 19.35 2.18
N LEU A 132 -0.43 19.43 1.08
CA LEU A 132 -0.78 18.81 -0.19
C LEU A 132 -0.28 17.37 -0.22
N CYS A 133 -1.20 16.41 -0.27
CA CYS A 133 -0.91 14.98 -0.40
C CYS A 133 -1.11 14.56 -1.86
N PRO A 134 -0.03 14.22 -2.59
CA PRO A 134 -0.10 13.84 -4.01
C PRO A 134 -1.00 12.64 -4.27
N TYR A 135 -1.02 11.70 -3.33
CA TYR A 135 -1.89 10.51 -3.36
C TYR A 135 -3.20 10.83 -2.63
N GLY A 136 -4.32 10.60 -3.30
CA GLY A 136 -5.64 10.95 -2.78
C GLY A 136 -6.19 10.01 -1.71
N TYR A 137 -5.45 9.00 -1.29
CA TYR A 137 -5.88 7.96 -0.36
C TYR A 137 -5.12 8.00 0.96
N TRP A 138 -5.69 7.33 1.96
CA TRP A 138 -5.07 7.04 3.24
C TRP A 138 -4.53 5.62 3.25
N TYR A 139 -3.40 5.39 3.89
CA TYR A 139 -2.79 4.08 4.07
C TYR A 139 -2.95 3.63 5.51
N ASP A 140 -3.15 2.34 5.72
CA ASP A 140 -3.18 1.76 7.06
C ASP A 140 -1.82 1.92 7.75
N ASN A 141 -1.83 2.31 9.03
CA ASN A 141 -0.60 2.51 9.83
C ASN A 141 -0.39 1.40 10.87
N ARG A 142 -1.23 0.37 10.89
CA ARG A 142 -1.01 -0.79 11.80
C ARG A 142 0.23 -1.55 11.37
N GLU A 143 1.01 -2.05 12.33
CA GLU A 143 2.25 -2.79 12.04
C GLU A 143 1.98 -4.09 11.25
N ASP A 144 0.79 -4.68 11.43
CA ASP A 144 0.35 -5.92 10.75
C ASP A 144 -0.41 -5.64 9.43
N ALA A 145 -0.53 -4.38 9.01
CA ALA A 145 -1.35 -3.99 7.85
C ALA A 145 -0.78 -4.44 6.49
N SER A 146 0.51 -4.74 6.42
CA SER A 146 1.14 -5.34 5.25
C SER A 146 1.17 -6.85 5.39
N ASP A 147 0.03 -7.50 5.22
CA ASP A 147 -0.02 -8.96 5.28
C ASP A 147 0.82 -9.57 4.16
N LEU A 148 1.87 -10.30 4.58
CA LEU A 148 2.65 -11.17 3.71
C LEU A 148 1.80 -12.39 3.36
N ILE A 149 1.22 -12.38 2.18
CA ILE A 149 0.51 -13.54 1.68
C ILE A 149 1.53 -14.46 1.02
N ASN A 150 1.76 -15.60 1.65
CA ASN A 150 2.58 -16.65 1.11
C ASN A 150 1.69 -17.66 0.38
N PHE A 151 2.06 -18.04 -0.83
CA PHE A 151 1.45 -19.19 -1.50
C PHE A 151 1.91 -20.53 -0.92
N ASP A 152 2.89 -20.52 -0.05
CA ASP A 152 3.39 -21.72 0.61
C ASP A 152 2.61 -21.99 1.89
N VAL A 153 1.42 -22.57 1.73
CA VAL A 153 0.75 -23.23 2.85
C VAL A 153 1.27 -24.67 2.88
N GLU A 154 2.24 -24.93 3.75
CA GLU A 154 2.51 -26.28 4.20
C GLU A 154 1.34 -26.66 5.12
N GLU A 155 0.42 -27.49 4.62
CA GLU A 155 -0.51 -28.16 5.52
C GLU A 155 0.27 -29.28 6.23
N PRO A 156 0.49 -29.16 7.56
CA PRO A 156 1.06 -30.28 8.32
C PRO A 156 0.05 -31.44 8.28
N SER A 157 0.34 -32.45 7.49
CA SER A 157 -0.48 -33.67 7.43
C SER A 157 -0.05 -34.71 8.46
N PHE A 158 0.25 -34.25 9.69
CA PHE A 158 0.67 -35.13 10.75
C PHE A 158 -0.51 -35.46 11.67
N GLU A 159 -1.18 -36.56 11.39
CA GLU A 159 -2.10 -37.21 12.36
C GLU A 159 -1.36 -38.33 13.10
N PHE A 160 -1.23 -38.18 14.41
CA PHE A 160 -0.79 -39.29 15.27
C PHE A 160 -1.93 -40.30 15.45
N SER A 161 -1.90 -41.35 14.64
CA SER A 161 -2.65 -42.56 14.96
C SER A 161 -1.70 -43.56 15.67
N TRP A 162 -2.05 -43.97 16.88
CA TRP A 162 -1.32 -44.99 17.64
C TRP A 162 -1.72 -46.43 17.26
N GLU A 163 -2.33 -46.63 16.12
CA GLU A 163 -2.59 -47.97 15.58
C GLU A 163 -1.34 -48.44 14.81
N ASP A 164 -0.88 -49.66 15.19
CA ASP A 164 0.26 -50.32 14.53
C ASP A 164 0.06 -50.32 13.01
N PRO A 165 1.02 -49.81 12.22
CA PRO A 165 0.89 -49.82 10.78
C PRO A 165 0.86 -51.26 10.28
N LEU A 166 -0.21 -51.62 9.58
CA LEU A 166 -0.27 -52.84 8.83
C LEU A 166 0.87 -52.88 7.77
N PRO A 167 1.45 -54.05 7.46
CA PRO A 167 2.63 -54.13 6.58
C PRO A 167 2.48 -53.54 5.17
N ASP A 168 1.26 -53.17 4.77
CA ASP A 168 0.96 -52.54 3.47
C ASP A 168 0.45 -51.08 3.61
N SER A 169 0.68 -50.42 4.74
CA SER A 169 0.26 -49.01 4.88
C SER A 169 1.18 -48.07 4.07
N PRO A 170 0.62 -47.05 3.44
CA PRO A 170 1.42 -46.10 2.68
C PRO A 170 2.41 -45.37 3.58
N THR A 171 3.56 -45.06 3.05
CA THR A 171 4.63 -44.28 3.70
C THR A 171 4.07 -43.04 4.40
N LEU A 172 4.45 -42.83 5.68
CA LEU A 172 4.14 -41.62 6.40
C LEU A 172 4.67 -40.37 5.69
N GLU A 173 3.78 -39.58 5.13
CA GLU A 173 4.10 -38.26 4.59
C GLU A 173 4.09 -37.23 5.73
N PHE A 174 5.25 -36.65 6.06
CA PHE A 174 5.38 -35.67 7.13
C PHE A 174 4.87 -34.27 6.71
N SER A 175 4.81 -33.99 5.45
CA SER A 175 4.20 -32.79 4.89
C SER A 175 3.84 -33.02 3.43
N ARG A 176 2.76 -32.43 2.98
CA ARG A 176 2.35 -32.44 1.57
C ARG A 176 2.36 -31.01 1.05
N THR A 177 3.23 -30.75 0.08
CA THR A 177 3.17 -29.49 -0.68
C THR A 177 2.01 -29.61 -1.67
N LEU A 178 0.94 -28.86 -1.46
CA LEU A 178 -0.20 -28.84 -2.37
C LEU A 178 0.23 -28.26 -3.72
N SER A 179 0.05 -29.04 -4.79
CA SER A 179 0.47 -28.68 -6.15
C SER A 179 -0.45 -27.64 -6.82
N ASP A 180 -1.66 -27.43 -6.32
CA ASP A 180 -2.62 -26.45 -6.82
C ASP A 180 -2.89 -25.43 -5.71
N LYS A 181 -2.06 -24.38 -5.70
CA LYS A 181 -2.13 -23.38 -4.65
C LYS A 181 -2.93 -22.20 -5.15
N THR A 182 -4.08 -22.00 -4.50
CA THR A 182 -4.89 -20.80 -4.62
C THR A 182 -4.73 -20.00 -3.33
N ALA A 183 -4.27 -18.77 -3.42
CA ALA A 183 -4.24 -17.86 -2.28
C ALA A 183 -5.54 -17.05 -2.28
N VAL A 184 -6.31 -17.17 -1.21
CA VAL A 184 -7.53 -16.38 -0.99
C VAL A 184 -7.21 -15.28 0.00
N VAL A 185 -7.44 -14.04 -0.42
CA VAL A 185 -7.16 -12.83 0.35
C VAL A 185 -8.44 -12.05 0.51
N ASN A 186 -8.81 -11.73 1.73
CA ASN A 186 -9.88 -10.78 1.99
C ASN A 186 -9.27 -9.40 2.27
N TYR A 187 -9.29 -8.54 1.25
CA TYR A 187 -8.71 -7.21 1.32
C TYR A 187 -9.68 -6.23 2.00
N GLU A 188 -9.23 -5.64 3.13
CA GLU A 188 -10.07 -4.76 3.98
C GLU A 188 -10.06 -3.29 3.51
N GLY A 189 -9.34 -2.94 2.46
CA GLY A 189 -9.29 -1.57 1.94
C GLY A 189 -10.60 -1.15 1.27
N ASP A 190 -10.84 0.16 1.23
CA ASP A 190 -12.03 0.74 0.59
C ASP A 190 -11.86 0.89 -0.95
N VAL A 191 -10.64 0.78 -1.46
CA VAL A 191 -10.29 1.02 -2.88
C VAL A 191 -9.30 -0.01 -3.38
N GLU A 192 -9.26 -0.17 -4.70
CA GLU A 192 -8.27 -1.02 -5.35
C GLU A 192 -6.84 -0.59 -5.00
N ALA A 193 -5.99 -1.54 -4.66
CA ALA A 193 -4.59 -1.30 -4.35
C ALA A 193 -3.67 -2.12 -5.24
N GLY A 194 -2.55 -1.55 -5.62
CA GLY A 194 -1.45 -2.31 -6.16
C GLY A 194 -0.67 -3.01 -5.04
N PHE A 195 0.09 -4.03 -5.40
CA PHE A 195 0.90 -4.81 -4.47
C PHE A 195 2.32 -5.03 -4.99
N LEU A 196 3.20 -5.41 -4.11
CA LEU A 196 4.55 -5.82 -4.40
C LEU A 196 4.62 -7.34 -4.39
N LEU A 197 4.90 -7.94 -5.55
CA LEU A 197 5.07 -9.37 -5.73
C LEU A 197 6.56 -9.71 -5.79
N ARG A 198 7.00 -10.64 -4.96
CA ARG A 198 8.36 -11.17 -4.93
C ARG A 198 8.35 -12.65 -5.28
N ILE A 199 9.02 -13.01 -6.38
CA ILE A 199 9.14 -14.38 -6.86
C ILE A 199 10.61 -14.77 -6.72
N LYS A 200 10.94 -15.50 -5.67
CA LYS A 200 12.29 -16.02 -5.46
C LYS A 200 12.49 -17.32 -6.24
N ILE A 201 13.57 -17.40 -6.99
CA ILE A 201 13.90 -18.55 -7.83
C ILE A 201 14.66 -19.60 -7.04
N LEU A 202 14.08 -20.78 -6.91
CA LEU A 202 14.64 -21.92 -6.18
C LEU A 202 15.28 -22.97 -7.10
N LYS A 203 14.77 -23.11 -8.36
CA LYS A 203 15.29 -24.07 -9.36
C LYS A 203 15.49 -23.39 -10.71
N ALA A 204 16.28 -24.01 -11.55
CA ALA A 204 16.53 -23.53 -12.92
C ALA A 204 15.26 -23.60 -13.79
N ASN A 205 15.19 -22.70 -14.80
CA ASN A 205 14.11 -22.62 -15.78
C ASN A 205 12.70 -22.43 -15.18
N PRO A 206 12.49 -21.42 -14.33
CA PRO A 206 11.21 -21.20 -13.66
C PRO A 206 10.13 -20.63 -14.60
N LEU A 207 10.49 -20.03 -15.72
CA LEU A 207 9.56 -19.38 -16.64
C LEU A 207 9.05 -20.35 -17.71
N PRO A 208 7.82 -20.19 -18.21
CA PRO A 208 6.88 -19.10 -17.90
C PRO A 208 6.11 -19.31 -16.58
N ILE A 209 5.73 -18.22 -15.95
CA ILE A 209 4.83 -18.18 -14.79
C ILE A 209 3.60 -17.38 -15.19
N THR A 210 2.41 -17.92 -14.95
CA THR A 210 1.14 -17.22 -15.15
C THR A 210 0.45 -17.06 -13.81
N LEU A 211 0.14 -15.83 -13.44
CA LEU A 211 -0.66 -15.48 -12.27
C LEU A 211 -2.03 -15.02 -12.76
N THR A 212 -3.08 -15.57 -12.18
CA THR A 212 -4.46 -15.25 -12.52
C THR A 212 -5.20 -14.87 -11.24
N GLU A 213 -5.85 -13.74 -11.25
CA GLU A 213 -6.88 -13.37 -10.28
C GLU A 213 -8.23 -13.84 -10.84
N THR A 214 -8.88 -14.78 -10.16
CA THR A 214 -10.02 -15.53 -10.74
C THR A 214 -11.36 -14.80 -10.57
N VAL A 215 -11.51 -13.97 -9.55
CA VAL A 215 -12.76 -13.22 -9.27
C VAL A 215 -12.96 -12.11 -10.30
N TRP A 216 -11.89 -11.36 -10.59
CA TRP A 216 -11.88 -10.20 -11.49
C TRP A 216 -11.33 -10.51 -12.88
N GLN A 217 -10.95 -11.78 -13.12
CA GLN A 217 -10.46 -12.31 -14.41
C GLN A 217 -9.26 -11.54 -14.97
N GLN A 218 -8.33 -11.14 -14.11
CA GLN A 218 -7.08 -10.50 -14.50
C GLN A 218 -5.98 -11.54 -14.62
N THR A 219 -5.12 -11.41 -15.63
CA THR A 219 -4.03 -12.38 -15.86
C THR A 219 -2.73 -11.67 -16.15
N MET A 220 -1.68 -12.04 -15.40
CA MET A 220 -0.31 -11.60 -15.63
C MET A 220 0.56 -12.79 -15.98
N LYS A 221 1.28 -12.70 -17.10
CA LYS A 221 2.17 -13.74 -17.57
C LYS A 221 3.61 -13.24 -17.68
N LEU A 222 4.51 -13.95 -17.02
CA LEU A 222 5.94 -13.70 -17.06
C LEU A 222 6.60 -14.75 -17.94
N THR A 223 7.16 -14.34 -19.09
CA THR A 223 7.70 -15.26 -20.10
C THR A 223 9.20 -15.15 -20.32
N GLY A 224 9.82 -14.06 -19.84
CA GLY A 224 11.23 -13.78 -20.07
C GLY A 224 11.60 -13.52 -21.53
N ARG A 225 10.64 -13.23 -22.40
CA ARG A 225 10.89 -12.95 -23.81
C ARG A 225 11.41 -11.54 -24.00
N TRP A 226 12.64 -11.45 -24.49
CA TRP A 226 13.25 -10.18 -24.85
C TRP A 226 12.78 -9.66 -26.22
N THR A 227 12.68 -10.55 -27.20
CA THR A 227 12.23 -10.25 -28.57
C THR A 227 11.47 -11.44 -29.15
N PRO A 228 10.66 -11.25 -30.21
CA PRO A 228 9.91 -12.35 -30.83
C PRO A 228 10.77 -13.52 -31.32
N SER A 229 12.05 -13.29 -31.59
CA SER A 229 13.00 -14.29 -32.11
C SER A 229 14.02 -14.76 -31.07
N ALA A 230 14.05 -14.22 -29.87
CA ALA A 230 15.01 -14.58 -28.82
C ALA A 230 14.52 -15.75 -27.99
N THR A 231 15.45 -16.59 -27.55
CA THR A 231 15.21 -17.55 -26.47
C THR A 231 14.80 -16.80 -25.21
N ALA A 232 13.79 -17.31 -24.52
CA ALA A 232 13.34 -16.70 -23.26
C ALA A 232 14.50 -16.63 -22.27
N TYR A 233 14.73 -15.45 -21.70
CA TYR A 233 15.71 -15.27 -20.64
C TYR A 233 15.21 -15.99 -19.38
N GLN A 234 16.07 -16.82 -18.81
CA GLN A 234 15.78 -17.51 -17.55
C GLN A 234 16.59 -16.86 -16.41
N PRO A 235 15.95 -16.46 -15.31
CA PRO A 235 16.67 -16.01 -14.13
C PRO A 235 17.43 -17.17 -13.48
N SER A 236 18.51 -16.86 -12.79
CA SER A 236 19.35 -17.84 -12.09
C SER A 236 18.73 -18.22 -10.73
N VAL A 237 19.11 -19.38 -10.22
CA VAL A 237 18.75 -19.80 -8.86
C VAL A 237 19.27 -18.78 -7.85
N GLY A 238 18.43 -18.39 -6.90
CA GLY A 238 18.71 -17.36 -5.90
C GLY A 238 18.32 -15.94 -6.32
N ASP A 239 18.04 -15.69 -7.61
CA ASP A 239 17.50 -14.41 -8.07
C ASP A 239 16.06 -14.22 -7.56
N THR A 240 15.60 -12.96 -7.48
CA THR A 240 14.21 -12.62 -7.16
C THR A 240 13.64 -11.72 -8.25
N ILE A 241 12.54 -12.13 -8.87
CA ILE A 241 11.75 -11.25 -9.74
C ILE A 241 10.83 -10.46 -8.84
N VAL A 242 10.92 -9.13 -8.91
CA VAL A 242 10.07 -8.20 -8.16
C VAL A 242 9.14 -7.51 -9.14
N VAL A 243 7.83 -7.71 -8.96
CA VAL A 243 6.79 -7.02 -9.72
C VAL A 243 6.10 -6.04 -8.80
N ASP A 244 6.19 -4.76 -9.13
CA ASP A 244 5.52 -3.68 -8.42
C ASP A 244 4.31 -3.23 -9.24
N THR A 245 3.10 -3.45 -8.74
CA THR A 245 1.86 -3.06 -9.42
C THR A 245 1.27 -1.77 -8.85
N ARG A 246 1.90 -1.18 -7.82
CA ARG A 246 1.43 0.03 -7.14
C ARG A 246 1.37 1.23 -8.07
N ILE A 247 0.39 2.08 -7.85
CA ILE A 247 0.15 3.29 -8.65
C ILE A 247 1.38 4.21 -8.59
N GLY A 248 1.87 4.62 -9.76
CA GLY A 248 3.06 5.48 -9.86
C GLY A 248 4.40 4.78 -9.69
N GLN A 249 4.42 3.48 -9.35
CA GLN A 249 5.64 2.68 -9.16
C GLN A 249 5.68 1.43 -10.06
N LYS A 250 4.70 1.27 -10.95
CA LYS A 250 4.59 0.08 -11.82
C LYS A 250 5.90 -0.26 -12.50
N GLY A 251 6.37 -1.48 -12.27
CA GLY A 251 7.63 -1.94 -12.84
C GLY A 251 7.97 -3.37 -12.47
N ILE A 252 8.86 -3.97 -13.26
CA ILE A 252 9.40 -5.29 -12.98
C ILE A 252 10.91 -5.16 -12.87
N TYR A 253 11.48 -5.85 -11.89
CA TYR A 253 12.88 -5.81 -11.59
C TYR A 253 13.41 -7.22 -11.31
N LEU A 254 14.68 -7.44 -11.61
CA LEU A 254 15.42 -8.62 -11.22
C LEU A 254 16.41 -8.23 -10.13
N GLU A 255 16.22 -8.75 -8.94
CA GLU A 255 17.15 -8.58 -7.82
C GLU A 255 18.08 -9.79 -7.73
N LYS A 256 19.39 -9.54 -7.72
CA LYS A 256 20.40 -10.57 -7.53
C LYS A 256 20.66 -10.80 -6.04
N PRO A 257 21.22 -11.98 -5.65
CA PRO A 257 21.58 -12.25 -4.27
C PRO A 257 22.58 -11.25 -3.66
N ASP A 258 23.35 -10.55 -4.51
CA ASP A 258 24.30 -9.49 -4.10
C ASP A 258 23.63 -8.12 -3.87
N GLY A 259 22.29 -8.04 -3.95
CA GLY A 259 21.51 -6.82 -3.77
C GLY A 259 21.42 -5.92 -5.00
N LYS A 260 22.05 -6.27 -6.11
CA LYS A 260 21.92 -5.49 -7.35
C LYS A 260 20.56 -5.68 -7.98
N ARG A 261 19.97 -4.57 -8.44
CA ARG A 261 18.64 -4.52 -9.05
C ARG A 261 18.73 -4.10 -10.51
N TYR A 262 18.12 -4.89 -11.39
CA TYR A 262 18.09 -4.65 -12.83
C TYR A 262 16.65 -4.47 -13.30
N LYS A 263 16.44 -3.65 -14.34
CA LYS A 263 15.12 -3.50 -14.98
C LYS A 263 14.73 -4.80 -15.68
N GLY A 264 13.54 -5.31 -15.38
CA GLY A 264 13.04 -6.62 -15.84
C GLY A 264 11.72 -6.57 -16.60
N MET A 265 11.34 -5.43 -17.20
CA MET A 265 10.08 -5.30 -17.96
C MET A 265 9.95 -6.32 -19.11
N TYR A 266 11.06 -6.85 -19.61
CA TYR A 266 11.09 -7.90 -20.63
C TYR A 266 10.55 -9.26 -20.15
N PHE A 267 10.35 -9.43 -18.84
CA PHE A 267 9.66 -10.62 -18.32
C PHE A 267 8.16 -10.60 -18.60
N LEU A 268 7.55 -9.41 -18.71
CA LEU A 268 6.11 -9.28 -18.88
C LEU A 268 5.69 -9.60 -20.32
N ASP A 269 4.67 -10.44 -20.47
CA ASP A 269 4.01 -10.67 -21.74
C ASP A 269 3.13 -9.45 -22.12
N PHE A 270 3.02 -9.15 -23.42
CA PHE A 270 2.29 -7.97 -23.91
C PHE A 270 0.78 -8.02 -23.60
N ASN A 271 0.21 -9.20 -23.46
CA ASN A 271 -1.21 -9.40 -23.17
C ASN A 271 -1.50 -9.53 -21.67
N SER A 272 -0.57 -9.12 -20.83
CA SER A 272 -0.72 -9.21 -19.38
C SER A 272 -1.43 -8.00 -18.80
N ASP A 273 -2.31 -8.26 -17.85
CA ASP A 273 -2.87 -7.23 -16.98
C ASP A 273 -1.90 -6.89 -15.84
N TRP A 274 -2.00 -5.66 -15.35
CA TRP A 274 -1.39 -5.31 -14.07
C TRP A 274 -2.37 -5.71 -12.96
N LEU A 275 -2.10 -6.81 -12.29
CA LEU A 275 -2.96 -7.32 -11.24
C LEU A 275 -3.14 -6.29 -10.13
N LEU A 276 -4.36 -6.17 -9.62
CA LEU A 276 -4.72 -5.30 -8.50
C LEU A 276 -5.41 -6.13 -7.42
N MET A 277 -5.34 -5.64 -6.20
CA MET A 277 -6.12 -6.12 -5.08
C MET A 277 -7.42 -5.31 -5.03
N HIS A 278 -8.55 -5.98 -5.07
CA HIS A 278 -9.88 -5.35 -5.03
C HIS A 278 -10.51 -5.47 -3.63
N PRO A 279 -11.35 -4.52 -3.21
CA PRO A 279 -12.05 -4.62 -1.94
C PRO A 279 -12.84 -5.94 -1.80
N GLY A 280 -12.67 -6.60 -0.65
CA GLY A 280 -13.27 -7.90 -0.38
C GLY A 280 -12.43 -9.08 -0.83
N ARG A 281 -13.07 -10.15 -1.30
CA ARG A 281 -12.42 -11.41 -1.64
C ARG A 281 -11.66 -11.33 -2.96
N ASN A 282 -10.39 -11.66 -2.91
CA ASN A 282 -9.51 -11.88 -4.06
C ASN A 282 -9.01 -13.33 -4.03
N GLU A 283 -8.83 -13.92 -5.20
CA GLU A 283 -8.41 -15.31 -5.32
C GLU A 283 -7.35 -15.43 -6.40
N PHE A 284 -6.10 -15.60 -5.97
CA PHE A 284 -4.95 -15.70 -6.85
C PHE A 284 -4.55 -17.15 -7.08
N HIS A 285 -4.35 -17.49 -8.32
CA HIS A 285 -3.85 -18.79 -8.76
C HIS A 285 -2.59 -18.59 -9.60
N TYR A 286 -1.56 -19.42 -9.40
CA TYR A 286 -0.42 -19.42 -10.31
C TYR A 286 -0.24 -20.76 -11.00
N SER A 287 0.18 -20.70 -12.26
CA SER A 287 0.44 -21.85 -13.11
C SER A 287 1.84 -21.78 -13.70
N MET A 288 2.58 -22.88 -13.59
CA MET A 288 3.92 -23.06 -14.14
C MET A 288 4.26 -24.54 -14.24
N ALA A 289 5.35 -24.88 -14.93
CA ALA A 289 5.74 -26.28 -15.17
C ALA A 289 6.15 -27.02 -13.89
N ASP A 290 6.96 -26.40 -13.03
CA ASP A 290 7.37 -26.94 -11.73
C ASP A 290 7.10 -25.91 -10.64
N LYS A 291 6.02 -26.08 -9.90
CA LYS A 291 5.58 -25.16 -8.85
C LYS A 291 6.54 -25.08 -7.66
N THR A 292 7.43 -26.04 -7.50
CA THR A 292 8.46 -26.05 -6.46
C THR A 292 9.72 -25.24 -6.87
N ALA A 293 9.73 -24.69 -8.07
CA ALA A 293 10.86 -23.90 -8.58
C ALA A 293 10.88 -22.46 -8.09
N VAL A 294 9.81 -21.99 -7.44
CA VAL A 294 9.68 -20.62 -6.98
C VAL A 294 9.02 -20.54 -5.60
N ASP A 295 9.36 -19.49 -4.85
CA ASP A 295 8.66 -19.03 -3.65
C ASP A 295 8.03 -17.67 -3.99
N ILE A 296 6.70 -17.58 -3.87
CA ILE A 296 5.93 -16.40 -4.26
C ILE A 296 5.33 -15.75 -3.02
N ARG A 297 5.64 -14.46 -2.85
CA ARG A 297 5.13 -13.64 -1.75
C ARG A 297 4.58 -12.34 -2.26
N PHE A 298 3.43 -11.90 -1.76
CA PHE A 298 3.01 -10.52 -1.97
C PHE A 298 2.86 -9.74 -0.67
N THR A 299 3.07 -8.43 -0.84
CA THR A 299 2.84 -7.43 0.19
C THR A 299 1.94 -6.36 -0.42
N THR A 300 0.85 -6.02 0.26
CA THR A 300 -0.04 -4.94 -0.17
C THR A 300 -0.24 -3.94 0.96
N ASP A 301 -0.38 -2.67 0.59
CA ASP A 301 -0.77 -1.63 1.53
C ASP A 301 -2.30 -1.52 1.52
N ILE A 302 -2.93 -1.54 2.70
CA ILE A 302 -4.37 -1.33 2.81
C ILE A 302 -4.65 0.16 2.62
N THR A 303 -5.55 0.48 1.67
CA THR A 303 -5.87 1.86 1.31
C THR A 303 -7.33 2.20 1.58
N TYR A 304 -7.56 3.40 2.13
CA TYR A 304 -8.87 3.90 2.50
C TYR A 304 -9.18 5.22 1.80
N GLN A 305 -10.47 5.48 1.56
CA GLN A 305 -10.93 6.76 1.01
C GLN A 305 -10.91 7.88 2.05
N GLY A 306 -11.12 7.55 3.32
CA GLY A 306 -11.19 8.48 4.42
C GLY A 306 -10.80 7.83 5.76
N VAL A 307 -10.71 8.66 6.80
CA VAL A 307 -10.40 8.28 8.18
C VAL A 307 -11.63 7.79 8.92
#